data_2e9b29f1eafa9c42dfbfdd4c87ee37dc
#
_entry.id   2e9b29f1eafa9c42dfbfdd4c87ee37dc
#
_cell.length_a   1.000
_cell.length_b   1.000
_cell.length_c   1.000
_cell.angle_alpha   90.00
_cell.angle_beta   90.00
_cell.angle_gamma   90.00
#
_symmetry.space_group_name_H-M   'P 1'
#
loop_
_entity.id
_entity.type
_entity.pdbx_description
1 polymer ?
#
loop_
_entity_poly.entity_id
_entity_poly.type
_entity_poly.pdbx_seq_one_letter_code
_entity_poly.pdbx_strand_id
1 'polypeptide(L)'
;MAMTRKDIEAILDEMQFRYRPHDEWAVAFGMCMERYENPENGEHSMMVVVRLTEDGEYFSMFAPVAYRVKGEHQDAFLRACAQIQWKTKLIQFEWDESDGEVRPVVEFPLEDGRITRKQFERCLSGLCQIIDEFHPVLKRAAEEGVVEMSSVGPQPEVTTLLEAAAALATGGGVSEEQTRALQELLDRLRGERGGRASGGPTEL
;
A
#
# COMPACT_ATOMS: atom_id res chain seq x y z
N MET A 1 -24.52 -9.13 19.50
CA MET A 1 -24.25 -10.40 18.78
C MET A 1 -22.92 -10.26 18.09
N ALA A 2 -22.00 -11.16 18.35
CA ALA A 2 -20.68 -11.18 17.73
C ALA A 2 -20.75 -11.22 16.20
N MET A 3 -19.74 -10.70 15.53
CA MET A 3 -19.64 -10.74 14.06
C MET A 3 -19.31 -12.15 13.58
N THR A 4 -19.76 -12.45 12.38
CA THR A 4 -19.49 -13.71 11.69
C THR A 4 -18.78 -13.45 10.37
N ARG A 5 -18.15 -14.48 9.79
CA ARG A 5 -17.59 -14.40 8.44
C ARG A 5 -18.64 -13.93 7.42
N LYS A 6 -19.89 -14.35 7.55
CA LYS A 6 -20.97 -13.90 6.66
C LYS A 6 -21.23 -12.40 6.71
N ASP A 7 -21.01 -11.77 7.85
CA ASP A 7 -21.13 -10.31 7.96
C ASP A 7 -20.00 -9.60 7.17
N ILE A 8 -18.78 -10.17 7.18
CA ILE A 8 -17.67 -9.69 6.35
C ILE A 8 -17.95 -9.93 4.86
N GLU A 9 -18.44 -11.12 4.51
CA GLU A 9 -18.84 -11.47 3.14
C GLU A 9 -19.89 -10.48 2.61
N ALA A 10 -20.90 -10.13 3.41
CA ALA A 10 -21.90 -9.15 3.03
C ALA A 10 -21.33 -7.75 2.73
N ILE A 11 -20.33 -7.30 3.53
CA ILE A 11 -19.64 -6.04 3.26
C ILE A 11 -18.88 -6.10 1.93
N LEU A 12 -18.18 -7.20 1.66
CA LEU A 12 -17.43 -7.41 0.42
C LEU A 12 -18.36 -7.51 -0.79
N ASP A 13 -19.52 -8.16 -0.66
CA ASP A 13 -20.55 -8.24 -1.71
C ASP A 13 -21.10 -6.84 -2.05
N GLU A 14 -21.42 -6.02 -1.05
CA GLU A 14 -21.84 -4.63 -1.23
C GLU A 14 -20.77 -3.77 -1.92
N MET A 15 -19.49 -4.08 -1.68
CA MET A 15 -18.34 -3.43 -2.32
C MET A 15 -18.00 -4.03 -3.69
N GLN A 16 -18.69 -5.09 -4.12
CA GLN A 16 -18.45 -5.83 -5.36
C GLN A 16 -17.03 -6.43 -5.46
N PHE A 17 -16.46 -6.80 -4.32
CA PHE A 17 -15.17 -7.50 -4.28
C PHE A 17 -15.33 -8.98 -4.62
N ARG A 18 -14.35 -9.52 -5.34
CA ARG A 18 -14.20 -10.97 -5.51
C ARG A 18 -13.34 -11.50 -4.38
N TYR A 19 -13.87 -12.40 -3.60
CA TYR A 19 -13.19 -13.02 -2.46
C TYR A 19 -13.40 -14.54 -2.47
N ARG A 20 -12.65 -15.21 -1.61
CA ARG A 20 -12.84 -16.63 -1.32
C ARG A 20 -12.88 -16.85 0.19
N PRO A 21 -13.70 -17.77 0.70
CA PRO A 21 -13.57 -18.25 2.06
C PRO A 21 -12.17 -18.83 2.26
N HIS A 22 -11.53 -18.48 3.36
CA HIS A 22 -10.21 -19.00 3.72
C HIS A 22 -10.35 -20.12 4.77
N ASP A 23 -11.13 -19.87 5.80
CA ASP A 23 -11.55 -20.83 6.82
C ASP A 23 -12.93 -20.43 7.40
N GLU A 24 -13.31 -21.02 8.54
CA GLU A 24 -14.60 -20.72 9.20
C GLU A 24 -14.75 -19.22 9.57
N TRP A 25 -13.65 -18.55 9.89
CA TRP A 25 -13.60 -17.21 10.45
C TRP A 25 -12.95 -16.18 9.52
N ALA A 26 -12.47 -16.59 8.35
CA ALA A 26 -11.69 -15.72 7.49
C ALA A 26 -12.11 -15.79 6.02
N VAL A 27 -11.88 -14.65 5.34
CA VAL A 27 -11.97 -14.50 3.88
C VAL A 27 -10.66 -13.94 3.34
N ALA A 28 -10.33 -14.27 2.09
CA ALA A 28 -9.16 -13.77 1.41
C ALA A 28 -9.51 -13.21 0.03
N PHE A 29 -8.85 -12.12 -0.36
CA PHE A 29 -8.98 -11.49 -1.68
C PHE A 29 -7.69 -10.80 -2.11
N GLY A 30 -7.56 -10.55 -3.41
CA GLY A 30 -6.41 -9.85 -3.97
C GLY A 30 -6.68 -8.36 -4.16
N MET A 31 -5.69 -7.53 -3.91
CA MET A 31 -5.67 -6.10 -4.21
C MET A 31 -4.64 -5.80 -5.29
N CYS A 32 -5.03 -5.05 -6.31
CA CYS A 32 -4.07 -4.49 -7.26
C CYS A 32 -3.35 -3.32 -6.60
N MET A 33 -2.04 -3.29 -6.73
CA MET A 33 -1.16 -2.29 -6.16
C MET A 33 -0.50 -1.48 -7.27
N GLU A 34 -0.02 -0.29 -6.96
CA GLU A 34 0.64 0.58 -7.95
C GLU A 34 2.17 0.46 -7.88
N ARG A 35 2.71 0.48 -6.66
CA ARG A 35 4.15 0.46 -6.39
C ARG A 35 4.63 -0.82 -5.73
N TYR A 36 3.77 -1.42 -4.89
CA TYR A 36 4.11 -2.66 -4.22
C TYR A 36 4.33 -3.78 -5.24
N GLU A 37 5.46 -4.44 -5.10
CA GLU A 37 5.82 -5.65 -5.83
C GLU A 37 5.83 -6.82 -4.85
N ASN A 38 5.05 -7.85 -5.13
CA ASN A 38 5.05 -9.06 -4.32
C ASN A 38 6.43 -9.73 -4.39
N PRO A 39 7.12 -9.96 -3.26
CA PRO A 39 8.49 -10.47 -3.27
C PRO A 39 8.62 -11.90 -3.81
N GLU A 40 7.53 -12.66 -3.88
CA GLU A 40 7.56 -14.04 -4.37
C GLU A 40 7.47 -14.14 -5.90
N ASN A 41 6.72 -13.23 -6.54
CA ASN A 41 6.44 -13.34 -7.97
C ASN A 41 6.62 -12.04 -8.77
N GLY A 42 6.91 -10.92 -8.11
CA GLY A 42 7.10 -9.62 -8.74
C GLY A 42 5.82 -8.97 -9.25
N GLU A 43 4.64 -9.52 -8.95
CA GLU A 43 3.38 -8.94 -9.37
C GLU A 43 3.01 -7.72 -8.51
N HIS A 44 2.37 -6.75 -9.15
CA HIS A 44 1.77 -5.60 -8.45
C HIS A 44 0.42 -6.00 -7.82
N SER A 45 0.46 -6.98 -6.96
CA SER A 45 -0.71 -7.52 -6.27
C SER A 45 -0.38 -7.94 -4.84
N MET A 46 -1.31 -7.69 -3.94
CA MET A 46 -1.19 -8.04 -2.53
C MET A 46 -2.41 -8.86 -2.11
N MET A 47 -2.18 -10.00 -1.46
CA MET A 47 -3.26 -10.76 -0.83
C MET A 47 -3.65 -10.08 0.48
N VAL A 48 -4.93 -9.92 0.71
CA VAL A 48 -5.49 -9.45 1.97
C VAL A 48 -6.35 -10.54 2.58
N VAL A 49 -6.14 -10.81 3.84
CA VAL A 49 -6.97 -11.71 4.66
C VAL A 49 -7.69 -10.87 5.71
N VAL A 50 -8.98 -11.09 5.83
CA VAL A 50 -9.80 -10.56 6.92
C VAL A 50 -10.23 -11.71 7.79
N ARG A 51 -9.93 -11.63 9.07
CA ARG A 51 -10.21 -12.68 10.04
C ARG A 51 -10.93 -12.12 11.27
N LEU A 52 -11.86 -12.89 11.76
CA LEU A 52 -12.46 -12.70 13.08
C LEU A 52 -11.88 -13.75 14.03
N THR A 53 -11.51 -13.34 15.23
CA THR A 53 -11.08 -14.21 16.31
C THR A 53 -11.93 -13.95 17.57
N GLU A 54 -11.69 -14.69 18.65
CA GLU A 54 -12.43 -14.54 19.90
C GLU A 54 -13.95 -14.61 19.68
N ASP A 55 -14.39 -15.67 18.98
CA ASP A 55 -15.82 -15.90 18.65
C ASP A 55 -16.50 -14.72 17.90
N GLY A 56 -15.69 -13.93 17.15
CA GLY A 56 -16.17 -12.80 16.35
C GLY A 56 -16.11 -11.45 17.04
N GLU A 57 -15.47 -11.39 18.22
CA GLU A 57 -15.31 -10.16 19.00
C GLU A 57 -14.03 -9.39 18.68
N TYR A 58 -13.11 -9.98 17.89
CA TYR A 58 -11.88 -9.35 17.48
C TYR A 58 -11.71 -9.37 15.94
N PHE A 59 -11.44 -8.21 15.36
CA PHE A 59 -11.25 -8.03 13.92
C PHE A 59 -9.77 -7.88 13.60
N SER A 60 -9.31 -8.60 12.58
CA SER A 60 -7.98 -8.46 12.01
C SER A 60 -8.05 -8.44 10.49
N MET A 61 -7.34 -7.51 9.86
CA MET A 61 -7.13 -7.40 8.42
C MET A 61 -5.64 -7.30 8.15
N PHE A 62 -5.07 -8.24 7.42
CA PHE A 62 -3.62 -8.30 7.22
C PHE A 62 -3.26 -8.81 5.82
N ALA A 63 -2.03 -8.52 5.39
CA ALA A 63 -1.46 -9.09 4.18
C ALA A 63 -0.40 -10.14 4.55
N PRO A 64 -0.73 -11.43 4.42
CA PRO A 64 0.23 -12.50 4.70
C PRO A 64 1.39 -12.46 3.70
N VAL A 65 2.59 -12.77 4.17
CA VAL A 65 3.81 -12.85 3.35
C VAL A 65 4.06 -11.60 2.51
N ALA A 66 3.60 -10.42 2.99
CA ALA A 66 3.82 -9.18 2.26
C ALA A 66 5.31 -8.88 2.09
N TYR A 67 6.12 -9.24 3.08
CA TYR A 67 7.57 -9.16 3.02
C TYR A 67 8.18 -10.38 3.72
N ARG A 68 9.39 -10.73 3.31
CA ARG A 68 10.20 -11.73 4.00
C ARG A 68 11.63 -11.22 4.10
N VAL A 69 12.09 -10.93 5.31
CA VAL A 69 13.40 -10.31 5.56
C VAL A 69 14.18 -11.07 6.60
N LYS A 70 15.34 -11.56 6.19
CA LYS A 70 16.33 -12.26 7.03
C LYS A 70 17.74 -11.77 6.72
N GLY A 71 18.61 -11.84 7.71
CA GLY A 71 20.02 -11.59 7.53
C GLY A 71 20.43 -10.13 7.73
N GLU A 72 21.39 -9.65 6.95
CA GLU A 72 22.14 -8.41 7.21
C GLU A 72 21.27 -7.15 7.32
N HIS A 73 20.22 -7.05 6.51
CA HIS A 73 19.39 -5.83 6.44
C HIS A 73 18.09 -5.90 7.25
N GLN A 74 17.88 -6.99 8.00
CA GLN A 74 16.67 -7.18 8.82
C GLN A 74 16.42 -6.02 9.78
N ASP A 75 17.44 -5.56 10.51
CA ASP A 75 17.30 -4.46 11.46
C ASP A 75 16.93 -3.14 10.78
N ALA A 76 17.45 -2.89 9.58
CA ALA A 76 17.09 -1.72 8.80
C ALA A 76 15.61 -1.77 8.38
N PHE A 77 15.14 -2.93 7.92
CA PHE A 77 13.75 -3.13 7.53
C PHE A 77 12.79 -2.94 8.72
N LEU A 78 13.06 -3.56 9.86
CA LEU A 78 12.22 -3.43 11.06
C LEU A 78 12.22 -1.98 11.58
N ARG A 79 13.33 -1.27 11.48
CA ARG A 79 13.42 0.16 11.79
C ARG A 79 12.58 1.00 10.84
N ALA A 80 12.54 0.68 9.54
CA ALA A 80 11.66 1.32 8.58
C ALA A 80 10.18 1.10 8.95
N CYS A 81 9.79 -0.13 9.27
CA CYS A 81 8.44 -0.46 9.75
C CYS A 81 8.05 0.38 10.96
N ALA A 82 8.91 0.48 11.98
CA ALA A 82 8.66 1.30 13.17
C ALA A 82 8.50 2.80 12.85
N GLN A 83 9.29 3.34 11.91
CA GLN A 83 9.15 4.72 11.47
C GLN A 83 7.86 4.97 10.68
N ILE A 84 7.41 4.01 9.88
CA ILE A 84 6.14 4.06 9.16
C ILE A 84 4.98 4.07 10.16
N GLN A 85 4.99 3.15 11.13
CA GLN A 85 3.97 3.14 12.19
C GLN A 85 3.87 4.45 12.96
N TRP A 86 5.01 5.11 13.23
CA TRP A 86 5.02 6.42 13.88
C TRP A 86 4.39 7.52 13.04
N LYS A 87 4.56 7.47 11.72
CA LYS A 87 4.06 8.49 10.78
C LYS A 87 2.62 8.29 10.35
N THR A 88 2.12 7.06 10.44
CA THR A 88 0.80 6.67 9.93
C THR A 88 -0.16 6.33 11.07
N LYS A 89 -1.40 6.00 10.71
CA LYS A 89 -2.41 5.52 11.63
C LYS A 89 -2.91 4.15 11.18
N LEU A 90 -3.41 3.38 12.12
CA LEU A 90 -4.06 2.08 11.93
C LEU A 90 -3.11 0.91 11.65
N ILE A 91 -2.06 1.07 10.88
CA ILE A 91 -1.19 -0.04 10.50
C ILE A 91 -0.22 -0.42 11.62
N GLN A 92 -0.02 -1.71 11.77
CA GLN A 92 1.04 -2.33 12.55
C GLN A 92 1.84 -3.24 11.62
N PHE A 93 3.07 -3.60 12.01
CA PHE A 93 3.87 -4.62 11.33
C PHE A 93 4.18 -5.72 12.34
N GLU A 94 3.76 -6.92 12.02
CA GLU A 94 4.11 -8.11 12.76
C GLU A 94 5.27 -8.82 12.07
N TRP A 95 6.22 -9.27 12.84
CA TRP A 95 7.40 -9.99 12.36
C TRP A 95 7.51 -11.35 13.01
N ASP A 96 7.60 -12.38 12.20
CA ASP A 96 7.92 -13.73 12.64
C ASP A 96 9.42 -14.00 12.48
N GLU A 97 10.15 -14.09 13.60
CA GLU A 97 11.58 -14.35 13.62
C GLU A 97 11.93 -15.73 13.02
N SER A 98 11.01 -16.70 13.12
CA SER A 98 11.27 -18.07 12.70
C SER A 98 11.50 -18.20 11.21
N ASP A 99 10.73 -17.47 10.39
CA ASP A 99 10.83 -17.52 8.94
C ASP A 99 11.11 -16.17 8.27
N GLY A 100 11.11 -15.07 9.06
CA GLY A 100 11.38 -13.70 8.60
C GLY A 100 10.20 -13.03 7.93
N GLU A 101 9.00 -13.61 8.01
CA GLU A 101 7.80 -12.97 7.52
C GLU A 101 7.57 -11.63 8.23
N VAL A 102 7.27 -10.60 7.46
CA VAL A 102 6.73 -9.33 7.97
C VAL A 102 5.42 -9.06 7.28
N ARG A 103 4.36 -8.98 8.08
CA ARG A 103 3.01 -8.70 7.58
C ARG A 103 2.46 -7.40 8.15
N PRO A 104 1.95 -6.51 7.30
CA PRO A 104 1.18 -5.37 7.75
C PRO A 104 -0.19 -5.84 8.23
N VAL A 105 -0.64 -5.26 9.34
CA VAL A 105 -1.90 -5.63 9.97
C VAL A 105 -2.66 -4.40 10.49
N VAL A 106 -3.97 -4.45 10.42
CA VAL A 106 -4.91 -3.54 11.08
C VAL A 106 -5.83 -4.40 11.92
N GLU A 107 -5.80 -4.21 13.25
CA GLU A 107 -6.60 -5.02 14.14
C GLU A 107 -7.13 -4.21 15.33
N PHE A 108 -8.28 -4.62 15.83
CA PHE A 108 -8.92 -4.00 16.99
C PHE A 108 -10.08 -4.86 17.51
N PRO A 109 -10.41 -4.73 18.79
CA PRO A 109 -11.57 -5.38 19.38
C PRO A 109 -12.86 -4.78 18.83
N LEU A 110 -13.83 -5.63 18.57
CA LEU A 110 -15.21 -5.28 18.23
C LEU A 110 -16.14 -5.38 19.42
N GLU A 111 -15.82 -6.31 20.34
CA GLU A 111 -16.63 -6.68 21.49
C GLU A 111 -18.07 -7.02 21.06
N ASP A 112 -19.07 -6.37 21.63
CA ASP A 112 -20.46 -6.50 21.25
C ASP A 112 -20.87 -5.64 20.02
N GLY A 113 -19.91 -4.90 19.44
CA GLY A 113 -20.08 -4.05 18.27
C GLY A 113 -19.96 -4.80 16.95
N ARG A 114 -20.01 -4.03 15.87
CA ARG A 114 -19.83 -4.49 14.50
C ARG A 114 -19.01 -3.47 13.72
N ILE A 115 -18.14 -3.94 12.84
CA ILE A 115 -17.49 -3.04 11.88
C ILE A 115 -18.50 -2.58 10.84
N THR A 116 -18.57 -1.28 10.63
CA THR A 116 -19.37 -0.71 9.55
C THR A 116 -18.63 -0.82 8.22
N ARG A 117 -19.35 -0.83 7.09
CA ARG A 117 -18.73 -0.77 5.77
C ARG A 117 -17.71 0.38 5.65
N LYS A 118 -18.03 1.57 6.15
CA LYS A 118 -17.12 2.72 6.10
C LYS A 118 -15.84 2.51 6.91
N GLN A 119 -15.92 1.84 8.05
CA GLN A 119 -14.74 1.47 8.82
C GLN A 119 -13.90 0.41 8.09
N PHE A 120 -14.56 -0.60 7.51
CA PHE A 120 -13.91 -1.63 6.70
C PHE A 120 -13.15 -1.02 5.51
N GLU A 121 -13.83 -0.14 4.72
CA GLU A 121 -13.21 0.59 3.61
C GLU A 121 -11.99 1.41 4.06
N ARG A 122 -12.08 2.05 5.24
CA ARG A 122 -10.96 2.84 5.79
C ARG A 122 -9.78 1.94 6.20
N CYS A 123 -10.03 0.79 6.80
CA CYS A 123 -9.00 -0.18 7.15
C CYS A 123 -8.31 -0.71 5.90
N LEU A 124 -9.09 -1.13 4.90
CA LEU A 124 -8.57 -1.66 3.65
C LEU A 124 -7.76 -0.62 2.87
N SER A 125 -8.32 0.58 2.70
CA SER A 125 -7.61 1.68 2.03
C SER A 125 -6.34 2.06 2.78
N GLY A 126 -6.40 2.15 4.12
CA GLY A 126 -5.23 2.47 4.94
C GLY A 126 -4.14 1.42 4.80
N LEU A 127 -4.48 0.14 4.89
CA LEU A 127 -3.54 -0.96 4.71
C LEU A 127 -2.85 -0.89 3.34
N CYS A 128 -3.64 -0.84 2.26
CA CYS A 128 -3.12 -0.86 0.90
C CYS A 128 -2.31 0.40 0.56
N GLN A 129 -2.85 1.59 0.85
CA GLN A 129 -2.18 2.85 0.52
C GLN A 129 -0.87 3.03 1.27
N ILE A 130 -0.82 2.68 2.55
CA ILE A 130 0.42 2.81 3.33
C ILE A 130 1.49 1.86 2.79
N ILE A 131 1.14 0.60 2.50
CA ILE A 131 2.10 -0.33 1.93
C ILE A 131 2.57 0.12 0.56
N ASP A 132 1.67 0.57 -0.29
CA ASP A 132 2.01 1.02 -1.64
C ASP A 132 2.90 2.28 -1.62
N GLU A 133 2.54 3.25 -0.79
CA GLU A 133 3.29 4.50 -0.63
C GLU A 133 4.71 4.27 -0.09
N PHE A 134 4.84 3.41 0.93
CA PHE A 134 6.12 3.17 1.60
C PHE A 134 6.91 1.99 1.01
N HIS A 135 6.38 1.28 0.02
CA HIS A 135 7.10 0.15 -0.60
C HIS A 135 8.52 0.50 -1.06
N PRO A 136 8.78 1.66 -1.71
CA PRO A 136 10.16 2.00 -2.12
C PRO A 136 11.13 2.11 -0.94
N VAL A 137 10.68 2.59 0.21
CA VAL A 137 11.51 2.65 1.43
C VAL A 137 11.75 1.27 2.00
N LEU A 138 10.69 0.46 2.09
CA LEU A 138 10.77 -0.91 2.59
C LEU A 138 11.66 -1.78 1.69
N LYS A 139 11.53 -1.65 0.38
CA LYS A 139 12.38 -2.36 -0.60
C LYS A 139 13.86 -2.00 -0.42
N ARG A 140 14.21 -0.71 -0.36
CA ARG A 140 15.59 -0.27 -0.13
C ARG A 140 16.12 -0.69 1.24
N ALA A 141 15.28 -0.66 2.27
CA ALA A 141 15.67 -1.14 3.59
C ALA A 141 16.00 -2.64 3.58
N ALA A 142 15.24 -3.44 2.82
CA ALA A 142 15.46 -4.89 2.68
C ALA A 142 16.69 -5.22 1.83
N GLU A 143 16.90 -4.52 0.73
CA GLU A 143 17.93 -4.83 -0.27
C GLU A 143 19.28 -4.16 0.01
N GLU A 144 19.26 -2.91 0.52
CA GLU A 144 20.43 -2.06 0.68
C GLU A 144 20.75 -1.72 2.14
N GLY A 145 19.85 -2.03 3.09
CA GLY A 145 19.99 -1.62 4.50
C GLY A 145 19.77 -0.12 4.73
N VAL A 146 19.24 0.61 3.76
CA VAL A 146 19.07 2.06 3.79
C VAL A 146 17.63 2.45 4.11
N VAL A 147 17.45 3.31 5.11
CA VAL A 147 16.14 3.80 5.54
C VAL A 147 16.06 5.31 5.29
N GLU A 148 15.44 5.71 4.20
CA GLU A 148 15.23 7.12 3.82
C GLU A 148 13.75 7.45 3.70
N MET A 149 13.17 7.97 4.77
CA MET A 149 11.74 8.34 4.83
C MET A 149 11.40 9.64 4.09
N SER A 150 12.38 10.40 3.65
CA SER A 150 12.18 11.64 2.88
C SER A 150 11.76 11.39 1.42
N SER A 151 11.93 10.16 0.95
CA SER A 151 11.48 9.74 -0.39
C SER A 151 9.96 9.46 -0.47
N VAL A 152 9.27 9.55 0.66
CA VAL A 152 7.83 9.25 0.76
C VAL A 152 7.06 10.53 1.09
N GLY A 153 6.06 10.78 0.33
CA GLY A 153 5.23 11.97 0.34
C GLY A 153 5.03 12.49 -1.08
N PRO A 154 4.13 13.43 -1.28
CA PRO A 154 4.06 14.09 -2.57
C PRO A 154 5.45 14.65 -2.85
N GLN A 155 6.06 14.17 -3.93
CA GLN A 155 7.33 14.70 -4.39
C GLN A 155 7.21 16.23 -4.41
N PRO A 156 8.20 17.00 -3.95
CA PRO A 156 8.14 18.47 -3.99
C PRO A 156 7.72 18.97 -5.38
N GLU A 157 8.12 18.26 -6.43
CA GLU A 157 7.72 18.48 -7.83
C GLU A 157 6.20 18.32 -8.03
N VAL A 158 5.58 17.30 -7.44
CA VAL A 158 4.13 17.05 -7.57
C VAL A 158 3.33 18.10 -6.79
N THR A 159 3.78 18.50 -5.62
CA THR A 159 3.13 19.55 -4.84
C THR A 159 3.23 20.88 -5.58
N THR A 160 4.41 21.23 -6.12
CA THR A 160 4.63 22.42 -6.92
C THR A 160 3.78 22.42 -8.20
N LEU A 161 3.59 21.25 -8.82
CA LEU A 161 2.75 21.08 -10.02
C LEU A 161 1.26 21.22 -9.70
N LEU A 162 0.80 20.66 -8.57
CA LEU A 162 -0.59 20.82 -8.12
C LEU A 162 -0.90 22.27 -7.75
N GLU A 163 0.02 22.95 -7.10
CA GLU A 163 -0.08 24.38 -6.79
C GLU A 163 -0.09 25.22 -8.07
N ALA A 164 0.77 24.92 -9.04
CA ALA A 164 0.80 25.58 -10.34
C ALA A 164 -0.50 25.35 -11.13
N ALA A 165 -1.02 24.13 -11.14
CA ALA A 165 -2.29 23.80 -11.77
C ALA A 165 -3.47 24.53 -11.11
N ALA A 166 -3.49 24.59 -9.78
CA ALA A 166 -4.49 25.31 -9.02
C ALA A 166 -4.43 26.83 -9.28
N ALA A 167 -3.22 27.41 -9.36
CA ALA A 167 -3.03 28.82 -9.70
C ALA A 167 -3.53 29.14 -11.12
N LEU A 168 -3.24 28.30 -12.09
CA LEU A 168 -3.75 28.45 -13.47
C LEU A 168 -5.28 28.35 -13.51
N ALA A 169 -5.87 27.41 -12.80
CA ALA A 169 -7.33 27.22 -12.75
C ALA A 169 -8.07 28.40 -12.12
N THR A 170 -7.40 29.14 -11.21
CA THR A 170 -7.96 30.32 -10.53
C THR A 170 -7.59 31.65 -11.19
N GLY A 171 -6.91 31.61 -12.35
CA GLY A 171 -6.47 32.82 -13.07
C GLY A 171 -5.30 33.55 -12.40
N GLY A 172 -4.58 32.89 -11.49
CA GLY A 172 -3.37 33.39 -10.84
C GLY A 172 -2.13 33.22 -11.71
N GLY A 173 -1.09 34.02 -11.44
CA GLY A 173 0.22 33.87 -12.09
C GLY A 173 0.98 32.67 -11.53
N VAL A 174 1.70 31.97 -12.40
CA VAL A 174 2.60 30.86 -12.04
C VAL A 174 3.99 31.43 -11.79
N SER A 175 4.66 31.03 -10.70
CA SER A 175 6.02 31.47 -10.42
C SER A 175 7.04 30.90 -11.41
N GLU A 176 8.23 31.51 -11.52
CA GLU A 176 9.31 31.00 -12.38
C GLU A 176 9.74 29.58 -11.99
N GLU A 177 9.74 29.26 -10.69
CA GLU A 177 10.06 27.94 -10.14
C GLU A 177 9.02 26.90 -10.55
N GLN A 178 7.73 27.24 -10.44
CA GLN A 178 6.62 26.40 -10.90
C GLN A 178 6.64 26.18 -12.42
N THR A 179 7.01 27.20 -13.18
CA THR A 179 7.13 27.09 -14.65
C THR A 179 8.26 26.15 -15.02
N ARG A 180 9.41 26.22 -14.32
CA ARG A 180 10.55 25.32 -14.54
C ARG A 180 10.18 23.87 -14.23
N ALA A 181 9.54 23.60 -13.09
CA ALA A 181 9.11 22.26 -12.68
C ALA A 181 8.12 21.67 -13.68
N LEU A 182 7.18 22.45 -14.21
CA LEU A 182 6.26 22.04 -15.28
C LEU A 182 7.00 21.67 -16.57
N GLN A 183 8.01 22.43 -16.93
CA GLN A 183 8.80 22.20 -18.14
C GLN A 183 9.62 20.92 -18.06
N GLU A 184 10.29 20.68 -16.93
CA GLU A 184 11.06 19.46 -16.66
C GLU A 184 10.18 18.22 -16.70
N LEU A 185 8.96 18.28 -16.13
CA LEU A 185 8.00 17.17 -16.21
C LEU A 185 7.55 16.89 -17.63
N LEU A 186 7.23 17.93 -18.41
CA LEU A 186 6.84 17.77 -19.81
C LEU A 186 7.94 17.13 -20.66
N ASP A 187 9.19 17.46 -20.38
CA ASP A 187 10.34 16.90 -21.10
C ASP A 187 10.58 15.43 -20.71
N ARG A 188 10.40 15.05 -19.43
CA ARG A 188 10.41 13.65 -19.00
C ARG A 188 9.30 12.83 -19.68
N LEU A 189 8.05 13.32 -19.66
CA LEU A 189 6.92 12.63 -20.30
C LEU A 189 7.08 12.49 -21.81
N ARG A 190 7.76 13.44 -22.47
CA ARG A 190 8.09 13.36 -23.91
C ARG A 190 9.20 12.34 -24.16
N GLY A 191 10.21 12.27 -23.28
CA GLY A 191 11.30 11.29 -23.36
C GLY A 191 10.82 9.84 -23.20
N GLU A 192 9.89 9.58 -22.28
CA GLU A 192 9.31 8.26 -22.08
C GLU A 192 8.43 7.78 -23.25
N ARG A 193 7.75 8.70 -23.95
CA ARG A 193 7.00 8.37 -25.17
C ARG A 193 7.89 8.07 -26.37
N GLY A 194 9.09 8.64 -26.43
CA GLY A 194 10.06 8.40 -27.50
C GLY A 194 10.76 7.04 -27.43
N GLY A 195 10.87 6.44 -26.23
CA GLY A 195 11.51 5.14 -26.00
C GLY A 195 10.65 3.91 -26.33
N ARG A 196 9.34 4.07 -26.54
CA ARG A 196 8.43 2.95 -26.86
C ARG A 196 8.16 2.71 -28.35
N ALA A 197 8.78 3.48 -29.24
CA ALA A 197 8.50 3.42 -30.69
C ALA A 197 9.58 2.74 -31.56
N SER A 198 10.49 1.92 -30.97
CA SER A 198 11.50 1.18 -31.76
C SER A 198 11.60 -0.29 -31.34
N GLY A 199 10.54 -1.05 -31.59
CA GLY A 199 10.49 -2.50 -31.51
C GLY A 199 9.58 -3.01 -32.61
N GLY A 200 10.03 -2.93 -33.85
CA GLY A 200 9.37 -3.57 -35.00
C GLY A 200 9.59 -5.08 -34.97
N PRO A 201 8.68 -5.88 -35.55
CA PRO A 201 8.73 -7.32 -35.51
C PRO A 201 9.88 -7.84 -36.37
N THR A 202 10.75 -8.68 -35.80
CA THR A 202 11.68 -9.50 -36.58
C THR A 202 10.99 -10.84 -36.81
N GLU A 203 10.63 -11.07 -38.06
CA GLU A 203 10.30 -12.38 -38.60
C GLU A 203 11.52 -13.32 -38.49
N LEU A 204 11.33 -14.52 -37.98
CA LEU A 204 11.65 -15.87 -38.53
C LEU A 204 11.35 -16.93 -37.48
#